data_8e3215537434481117e2b63757678e86
#
_entry.id   8e3215537434481117e2b63757678e86
#
_cell.length_a   1.000
_cell.length_b   1.000
_cell.length_c   1.000
_cell.angle_alpha   90.00
_cell.angle_beta   90.00
_cell.angle_gamma   90.00
#
_symmetry.space_group_name_H-M   'P 1'
#
loop_
_entity.id
_entity.type
_entity.pdbx_description
1 polymer ?
#
loop_
_entity_poly.entity_id
_entity_poly.type
_entity_poly.pdbx_seq_one_letter_code
_entity_poly.pdbx_strand_id
1 'polypeptide(L)'
;MYHYQNIEEPFFHFNFLKDIKVYGVYYNSFERYLGLYPFMKNGHIHDFYAILFLKDGKGIIKVNNVSYTIHPKTICLIAPHQNHSFAGLEDPEGSILFFCQDYYVEEFSYIRLLNVFSCTSQINGDLCNPCIALSEKEFTGILDLTGSIGHEYEHYSPSNNSVTIIRSLLNILLLRLSDIYEAISNGSNKGSTILIHELSHLIDSSYIKEHHLGFYTSAFNISERQLNDICNRYFNCGLKKILKDRLMQEARKLLLSTELSVSEISYKLNYDDNSYFSKVFRKETSLTPKKFRDIHKKLVP
;
A
#
# COMPACT_ATOMS: atom_id res chain seq x y z
N MET A 1 -20.03 29.70 -16.83
CA MET A 1 -18.63 29.96 -16.43
C MET A 1 -18.48 29.42 -15.00
N TYR A 2 -18.14 28.17 -14.83
CA TYR A 2 -17.98 27.55 -13.51
C TYR A 2 -16.52 27.74 -13.10
N HIS A 3 -16.29 28.58 -12.10
CA HIS A 3 -15.01 28.66 -11.42
C HIS A 3 -14.86 27.39 -10.56
N TYR A 4 -14.08 26.42 -11.04
CA TYR A 4 -13.49 25.42 -10.17
C TYR A 4 -12.45 26.14 -9.32
N GLN A 5 -12.78 26.41 -8.07
CA GLN A 5 -11.75 26.64 -7.06
C GLN A 5 -11.05 25.29 -6.85
N ASN A 6 -9.80 25.18 -7.31
CA ASN A 6 -8.88 24.13 -6.94
C ASN A 6 -8.61 24.27 -5.43
N ILE A 7 -9.43 23.67 -4.60
CA ILE A 7 -9.08 23.40 -3.21
C ILE A 7 -8.16 22.18 -3.30
N GLU A 8 -6.84 22.42 -3.30
CA GLU A 8 -5.88 21.33 -3.13
C GLU A 8 -6.16 20.70 -1.78
N GLU A 9 -6.56 19.43 -1.79
CA GLU A 9 -6.82 18.71 -0.57
C GLU A 9 -5.51 18.49 0.20
N PRO A 10 -5.53 18.53 1.54
CA PRO A 10 -4.33 18.41 2.34
C PRO A 10 -3.65 17.06 2.15
N PHE A 11 -2.34 17.09 1.93
CA PHE A 11 -1.49 15.92 1.79
C PHE A 11 -0.70 15.66 3.06
N PHE A 12 -0.74 14.42 3.58
CA PHE A 12 -0.07 14.02 4.80
C PHE A 12 0.98 12.94 4.56
N HIS A 13 2.19 13.20 5.04
CA HIS A 13 3.24 12.19 5.12
C HIS A 13 3.10 11.36 6.39
N PHE A 14 3.58 10.12 6.38
CA PHE A 14 3.50 9.23 7.55
C PHE A 14 4.06 9.88 8.83
N ASN A 15 5.07 10.72 8.70
CA ASN A 15 5.73 11.39 9.83
C ASN A 15 4.82 12.39 10.58
N PHE A 16 3.65 12.76 10.03
CA PHE A 16 2.72 13.63 10.75
C PHE A 16 2.06 12.94 11.94
N LEU A 17 2.00 11.62 11.91
CA LEU A 17 1.43 10.83 12.98
C LEU A 17 2.28 10.98 14.24
N LYS A 18 1.64 11.32 15.35
CA LYS A 18 2.26 11.39 16.68
C LYS A 18 2.19 10.02 17.34
N ASP A 19 3.05 9.82 18.32
CA ASP A 19 3.07 8.59 19.16
C ASP A 19 3.30 7.30 18.35
N ILE A 20 4.07 7.38 17.25
CA ILE A 20 4.49 6.18 16.52
C ILE A 20 5.41 5.35 17.42
N LYS A 21 4.97 4.18 17.83
CA LYS A 21 5.75 3.24 18.64
C LYS A 21 6.71 2.42 17.79
N VAL A 22 6.26 2.02 16.62
CA VAL A 22 7.02 1.21 15.67
C VAL A 22 7.15 1.99 14.37
N TYR A 23 8.39 2.28 13.97
CA TYR A 23 8.62 3.01 12.72
C TYR A 23 7.99 2.29 11.53
N GLY A 24 7.26 3.05 10.71
CA GLY A 24 6.60 2.54 9.51
C GLY A 24 5.28 1.81 9.73
N VAL A 25 4.85 1.63 10.99
CA VAL A 25 3.52 1.10 11.34
C VAL A 25 2.85 1.98 12.37
N TYR A 26 1.57 2.21 12.22
CA TYR A 26 0.72 2.89 13.20
C TYR A 26 -0.56 2.08 13.39
N TYR A 27 -0.91 1.79 14.63
CA TYR A 27 -2.15 1.11 15.01
C TYR A 27 -2.88 1.89 16.09
N ASN A 28 -4.19 2.01 15.95
CA ASN A 28 -5.02 2.62 16.99
C ASN A 28 -6.49 2.21 16.84
N SER A 29 -7.31 2.48 17.89
CA SER A 29 -8.76 2.47 17.70
C SER A 29 -9.19 3.63 16.79
N PHE A 30 -10.29 3.44 16.08
CA PHE A 30 -10.81 4.46 15.15
C PHE A 30 -11.21 5.73 15.93
N GLU A 31 -11.87 5.57 17.08
CA GLU A 31 -12.27 6.65 17.96
C GLU A 31 -11.07 7.47 18.44
N ARG A 32 -10.04 6.81 18.97
CA ARG A 32 -8.84 7.50 19.45
C ARG A 32 -8.10 8.21 18.33
N TYR A 33 -8.01 7.59 17.17
CA TYR A 33 -7.39 8.21 15.99
C TYR A 33 -8.12 9.50 15.59
N LEU A 34 -9.45 9.46 15.44
CA LEU A 34 -10.23 10.63 15.08
C LEU A 34 -10.26 11.68 16.19
N GLY A 35 -10.09 11.28 17.45
CA GLY A 35 -9.90 12.18 18.57
C GLY A 35 -8.58 12.93 18.52
N LEU A 36 -7.49 12.26 18.16
CA LEU A 36 -6.17 12.86 17.99
C LEU A 36 -6.05 13.71 16.71
N TYR A 37 -6.74 13.29 15.65
CA TYR A 37 -6.66 13.90 14.32
C TYR A 37 -8.06 14.20 13.74
N PRO A 38 -8.84 15.10 14.37
CA PRO A 38 -10.24 15.35 13.97
C PRO A 38 -10.37 15.88 12.54
N PHE A 39 -9.33 16.54 12.00
CA PHE A 39 -9.28 17.04 10.63
C PHE A 39 -9.21 15.91 9.59
N MET A 40 -8.76 14.71 9.96
CA MET A 40 -8.70 13.53 9.09
C MET A 40 -10.10 12.94 8.76
N LYS A 41 -11.15 13.44 9.38
CA LYS A 41 -12.53 13.14 8.92
C LYS A 41 -12.82 13.70 7.53
N ASN A 42 -12.24 14.85 7.20
CA ASN A 42 -12.45 15.54 5.93
C ASN A 42 -11.64 14.93 4.80
N GLY A 43 -11.86 15.41 3.56
CA GLY A 43 -11.09 14.98 2.40
C GLY A 43 -9.59 15.23 2.58
N HIS A 44 -8.79 14.20 2.35
CA HIS A 44 -7.34 14.26 2.44
C HIS A 44 -6.65 13.15 1.63
N ILE A 45 -5.35 13.29 1.48
CA ILE A 45 -4.46 12.37 0.77
C ILE A 45 -3.26 12.05 1.68
N HIS A 46 -2.75 10.83 1.62
CA HIS A 46 -1.52 10.45 2.35
C HIS A 46 -0.60 9.54 1.52
N ASP A 47 0.65 9.35 1.97
CA ASP A 47 1.68 8.57 1.27
C ASP A 47 1.88 7.13 1.83
N PHE A 48 0.99 6.67 2.68
CA PHE A 48 1.03 5.35 3.30
C PHE A 48 -0.21 4.52 2.98
N TYR A 49 -0.15 3.23 3.23
CA TYR A 49 -1.29 2.32 3.14
C TYR A 49 -2.12 2.38 4.41
N ALA A 50 -3.45 2.41 4.26
CA ALA A 50 -4.38 2.41 5.37
C ALA A 50 -5.37 1.25 5.24
N ILE A 51 -5.53 0.49 6.33
CA ILE A 51 -6.56 -0.53 6.48
C ILE A 51 -7.46 -0.12 7.65
N LEU A 52 -8.74 0.03 7.37
CA LEU A 52 -9.75 0.34 8.38
C LEU A 52 -10.58 -0.92 8.63
N PHE A 53 -10.68 -1.30 9.88
CA PHE A 53 -11.48 -2.43 10.34
C PHE A 53 -12.68 -1.88 11.10
N LEU A 54 -13.83 -1.86 10.44
CA LEU A 54 -15.06 -1.36 11.02
C LEU A 54 -15.88 -2.54 11.58
N LYS A 55 -15.80 -2.70 12.89
CA LYS A 55 -16.54 -3.71 13.63
C LYS A 55 -18.02 -3.37 13.66
N ASP A 56 -18.31 -2.10 13.94
CA ASP A 56 -19.64 -1.52 13.96
C ASP A 56 -19.61 -0.08 13.43
N GLY A 57 -20.77 0.52 13.26
CA GLY A 57 -20.95 1.81 12.64
C GLY A 57 -21.58 1.71 11.25
N LYS A 58 -22.03 2.85 10.76
CA LYS A 58 -22.68 2.97 9.45
C LYS A 58 -22.32 4.31 8.82
N GLY A 59 -22.72 4.48 7.58
CA GLY A 59 -22.55 5.75 6.90
C GLY A 59 -21.87 5.62 5.54
N ILE A 60 -21.11 6.64 5.18
CA ILE A 60 -20.48 6.73 3.86
C ILE A 60 -19.00 7.08 4.01
N ILE A 61 -18.15 6.31 3.36
CA ILE A 61 -16.76 6.66 3.08
C ILE A 61 -16.67 7.11 1.63
N LYS A 62 -15.97 8.20 1.37
CA LYS A 62 -15.66 8.64 0.00
C LYS A 62 -14.21 8.27 -0.31
N VAL A 63 -13.99 7.68 -1.49
CA VAL A 63 -12.65 7.40 -2.03
C VAL A 63 -12.62 7.82 -3.50
N ASN A 64 -11.68 8.67 -3.89
CA ASN A 64 -11.57 9.22 -5.26
C ASN A 64 -12.90 9.78 -5.79
N ASN A 65 -13.62 10.54 -4.98
CA ASN A 65 -14.93 11.12 -5.28
C ASN A 65 -16.10 10.12 -5.47
N VAL A 66 -15.88 8.83 -5.18
CA VAL A 66 -16.93 7.83 -5.15
C VAL A 66 -17.37 7.58 -3.71
N SER A 67 -18.67 7.48 -3.50
CA SER A 67 -19.25 7.21 -2.19
C SER A 67 -19.55 5.74 -2.01
N TYR A 68 -19.09 5.16 -0.91
CA TYR A 68 -19.29 3.76 -0.54
C TYR A 68 -20.08 3.68 0.77
N THR A 69 -21.19 2.96 0.73
CA THR A 69 -22.00 2.72 1.93
C THR A 69 -21.30 1.68 2.81
N ILE A 70 -21.20 2.00 4.10
CA ILE A 70 -20.53 1.17 5.10
C ILE A 70 -21.56 0.47 5.96
N HIS A 71 -21.31 -0.78 6.23
CA HIS A 71 -22.06 -1.65 7.13
C HIS A 71 -21.11 -2.21 8.20
N PRO A 72 -21.64 -2.75 9.31
CA PRO A 72 -20.83 -3.49 10.27
C PRO A 72 -20.00 -4.59 9.60
N LYS A 73 -18.84 -4.91 10.15
CA LYS A 73 -17.90 -5.92 9.63
C LYS A 73 -17.34 -5.60 8.24
N THR A 74 -17.08 -4.31 8.01
CA THR A 74 -16.48 -3.82 6.77
C THR A 74 -14.99 -3.55 6.98
N ILE A 75 -14.19 -3.96 5.99
CA ILE A 75 -12.80 -3.54 5.85
C ILE A 75 -12.71 -2.54 4.71
N CYS A 76 -12.05 -1.39 4.94
CA CYS A 76 -11.75 -0.45 3.88
C CYS A 76 -10.24 -0.35 3.67
N LEU A 77 -9.81 -0.45 2.42
CA LEU A 77 -8.41 -0.36 2.00
C LEU A 77 -8.19 0.94 1.25
N ILE A 78 -7.26 1.74 1.72
CA ILE A 78 -6.88 3.02 1.09
C ILE A 78 -5.40 2.94 0.71
N ALA A 79 -5.12 3.04 -0.59
CA ALA A 79 -3.75 3.09 -1.09
C ALA A 79 -3.14 4.48 -0.93
N PRO A 80 -1.79 4.60 -0.96
CA PRO A 80 -1.13 5.89 -1.06
C PRO A 80 -1.66 6.74 -2.21
N HIS A 81 -1.73 8.05 -2.00
CA HIS A 81 -2.17 9.06 -2.97
C HIS A 81 -3.65 8.97 -3.37
N GLN A 82 -4.46 8.22 -2.65
CA GLN A 82 -5.91 8.23 -2.84
C GLN A 82 -6.57 9.29 -1.95
N ASN A 83 -7.35 10.12 -2.58
CA ASN A 83 -8.21 11.05 -1.86
C ASN A 83 -9.33 10.29 -1.17
N HIS A 84 -9.54 10.56 0.10
CA HIS A 84 -10.62 9.91 0.85
C HIS A 84 -11.13 10.78 2.01
N SER A 85 -12.35 10.46 2.48
CA SER A 85 -13.01 11.18 3.55
C SER A 85 -13.87 10.22 4.39
N PHE A 86 -13.82 10.41 5.70
CA PHE A 86 -14.61 9.68 6.70
C PHE A 86 -15.74 10.54 7.28
N ALA A 87 -15.98 11.74 6.74
CA ALA A 87 -16.94 12.70 7.28
C ALA A 87 -18.38 12.17 7.35
N GLY A 88 -18.71 11.19 6.51
CA GLY A 88 -20.03 10.55 6.48
C GLY A 88 -20.18 9.33 7.37
N LEU A 89 -19.19 8.99 8.21
CA LEU A 89 -19.30 7.88 9.16
C LEU A 89 -19.97 8.33 10.46
N GLU A 90 -20.91 7.52 10.93
CA GLU A 90 -21.63 7.69 12.19
C GLU A 90 -21.15 6.60 13.16
N ASP A 91 -20.70 7.03 14.35
CA ASP A 91 -20.27 6.19 15.47
C ASP A 91 -19.40 4.96 15.06
N PRO A 92 -18.31 5.16 14.33
CA PRO A 92 -17.48 4.05 13.86
C PRO A 92 -16.72 3.40 15.02
N GLU A 93 -17.01 2.12 15.26
CA GLU A 93 -16.23 1.26 16.14
C GLU A 93 -15.26 0.39 15.33
N GLY A 94 -14.03 0.29 15.80
CA GLY A 94 -13.03 -0.57 15.16
C GLY A 94 -11.62 -0.07 15.35
N SER A 95 -10.74 -0.47 14.43
CA SER A 95 -9.35 -0.09 14.47
C SER A 95 -8.83 0.34 13.10
N ILE A 96 -7.73 1.05 13.13
CA ILE A 96 -6.97 1.45 11.95
C ILE A 96 -5.56 0.90 12.04
N LEU A 97 -5.05 0.48 10.89
CA LEU A 97 -3.67 0.05 10.70
C LEU A 97 -3.11 0.78 9.50
N PHE A 98 -2.07 1.60 9.73
CA PHE A 98 -1.32 2.26 8.68
C PHE A 98 0.07 1.66 8.59
N PHE A 99 0.59 1.56 7.38
CA PHE A 99 1.96 1.14 7.19
C PHE A 99 2.60 1.77 5.96
N CYS A 100 3.90 2.07 6.09
CA CYS A 100 4.70 2.55 4.98
C CYS A 100 5.13 1.39 4.08
N GLN A 101 5.27 1.66 2.79
CA GLN A 101 5.85 0.71 1.85
C GLN A 101 7.25 0.24 2.30
N ASP A 102 8.03 1.12 2.93
CA ASP A 102 9.38 0.84 3.41
C ASP A 102 9.45 -0.15 4.58
N TYR A 103 8.40 -0.22 5.38
CA TYR A 103 8.27 -1.19 6.46
C TYR A 103 8.07 -2.60 5.94
N TYR A 104 7.54 -2.70 4.74
CA TYR A 104 7.02 -3.91 4.15
C TYR A 104 7.99 -4.44 3.08
N VAL A 105 9.09 -5.12 3.47
CA VAL A 105 10.20 -5.32 2.54
C VAL A 105 10.47 -6.75 2.11
N GLU A 106 10.08 -7.80 2.83
CA GLU A 106 10.80 -9.06 2.61
C GLU A 106 10.03 -10.23 1.99
N GLU A 107 8.74 -10.38 2.20
CA GLU A 107 8.06 -11.64 1.83
C GLU A 107 6.84 -11.48 0.91
N PHE A 108 6.25 -10.31 0.85
CA PHE A 108 5.08 -10.06 0.02
C PHE A 108 5.47 -9.30 -1.23
N SER A 109 5.16 -9.83 -2.39
CA SER A 109 5.42 -9.13 -3.64
C SER A 109 4.71 -7.75 -3.62
N TYR A 110 5.45 -6.69 -4.01
CA TYR A 110 4.88 -5.35 -4.20
C TYR A 110 3.63 -5.39 -5.09
N ILE A 111 3.63 -6.27 -6.09
CA ILE A 111 2.50 -6.44 -7.00
C ILE A 111 1.29 -7.05 -6.29
N ARG A 112 1.47 -8.00 -5.38
CA ARG A 112 0.37 -8.51 -4.56
C ARG A 112 -0.22 -7.43 -3.67
N LEU A 113 0.64 -6.58 -3.08
CA LEU A 113 0.18 -5.42 -2.33
C LEU A 113 -0.65 -4.48 -3.22
N LEU A 114 -0.15 -4.17 -4.42
CA LEU A 114 -0.92 -3.39 -5.39
C LEU A 114 -2.25 -4.06 -5.73
N ASN A 115 -2.28 -5.38 -5.92
CA ASN A 115 -3.51 -6.13 -6.20
C ASN A 115 -4.53 -6.01 -5.05
N VAL A 116 -4.10 -6.18 -3.81
CA VAL A 116 -4.96 -6.02 -2.62
C VAL A 116 -5.54 -4.60 -2.55
N PHE A 117 -4.73 -3.58 -2.84
CA PHE A 117 -5.16 -2.18 -2.80
C PHE A 117 -5.66 -1.64 -4.15
N SER A 118 -5.68 -2.43 -5.23
CA SER A 118 -6.18 -2.02 -6.55
C SER A 118 -7.70 -1.95 -6.65
N CYS A 119 -8.39 -2.49 -5.68
CA CYS A 119 -9.86 -2.49 -5.63
C CYS A 119 -10.52 -1.11 -5.62
N THR A 120 -9.72 -0.06 -5.71
CA THR A 120 -10.17 1.32 -5.76
C THR A 120 -10.29 1.87 -7.19
N SER A 121 -10.07 1.02 -8.20
CA SER A 121 -10.08 1.40 -9.61
C SER A 121 -11.37 0.94 -10.32
N GLN A 122 -11.85 1.73 -11.29
CA GLN A 122 -12.97 1.32 -12.14
C GLN A 122 -12.52 0.22 -13.11
N ILE A 123 -13.14 -0.95 -13.03
CA ILE A 123 -12.95 -2.05 -13.98
C ILE A 123 -14.19 -2.15 -14.84
N ASN A 124 -14.10 -1.87 -16.15
CA ASN A 124 -15.17 -1.99 -17.15
C ASN A 124 -16.51 -1.32 -16.78
N GLY A 125 -16.47 -0.23 -16.03
CA GLY A 125 -17.67 0.46 -15.54
C GLY A 125 -18.18 -0.03 -14.19
N ASP A 126 -17.71 -1.18 -13.68
CA ASP A 126 -17.95 -1.63 -12.33
C ASP A 126 -16.93 -1.04 -11.39
N LEU A 127 -17.40 -0.33 -10.38
CA LEU A 127 -16.57 0.22 -9.30
C LEU A 127 -16.08 -0.94 -8.44
N CYS A 128 -14.79 -1.18 -8.45
CA CYS A 128 -14.20 -2.04 -7.46
C CYS A 128 -14.34 -1.35 -6.10
N ASN A 129 -14.99 -2.01 -5.14
CA ASN A 129 -15.29 -1.42 -3.86
C ASN A 129 -14.09 -1.56 -2.90
N PRO A 130 -13.44 -0.47 -2.48
CA PRO A 130 -12.37 -0.52 -1.50
C PRO A 130 -12.87 -0.96 -0.11
N CYS A 131 -14.19 -0.89 0.12
CA CYS A 131 -14.83 -1.22 1.38
C CYS A 131 -15.61 -2.53 1.22
N ILE A 132 -15.10 -3.61 1.79
CA ILE A 132 -15.66 -4.97 1.67
C ILE A 132 -16.36 -5.34 2.95
N ALA A 133 -17.65 -5.69 2.85
CA ALA A 133 -18.36 -6.36 3.92
C ALA A 133 -17.95 -7.84 3.97
N LEU A 134 -17.48 -8.31 5.11
CA LEU A 134 -17.02 -9.67 5.33
C LEU A 134 -18.10 -10.54 5.97
N SER A 135 -18.05 -11.83 5.70
CA SER A 135 -18.79 -12.81 6.48
C SER A 135 -18.29 -12.83 7.94
N GLU A 136 -19.12 -13.33 8.86
CA GLU A 136 -18.74 -13.45 10.28
C GLU A 136 -17.41 -14.16 10.49
N LYS A 137 -17.22 -15.27 9.80
CA LYS A 137 -16.02 -16.10 9.90
C LYS A 137 -14.77 -15.39 9.39
N GLU A 138 -14.86 -14.70 8.25
CA GLU A 138 -13.75 -13.94 7.68
C GLU A 138 -13.39 -12.77 8.57
N PHE A 139 -14.41 -12.02 9.03
CA PHE A 139 -14.21 -10.86 9.87
C PHE A 139 -13.56 -11.23 11.21
N THR A 140 -14.02 -12.31 11.86
CA THR A 140 -13.42 -12.80 13.11
C THR A 140 -11.95 -13.15 12.91
N GLY A 141 -11.61 -13.91 11.85
CA GLY A 141 -10.21 -14.27 11.57
C GLY A 141 -9.31 -13.07 11.28
N ILE A 142 -9.83 -12.03 10.64
CA ILE A 142 -9.10 -10.77 10.40
C ILE A 142 -8.98 -9.97 11.71
N LEU A 143 -10.04 -9.91 12.51
CA LEU A 143 -10.06 -9.18 13.78
C LEU A 143 -9.04 -9.77 14.77
N ASP A 144 -8.89 -11.09 14.84
CA ASP A 144 -7.89 -11.77 15.68
C ASP A 144 -6.45 -11.38 15.27
N LEU A 145 -6.19 -11.33 13.96
CA LEU A 145 -4.89 -10.89 13.43
C LEU A 145 -4.60 -9.42 13.76
N THR A 146 -5.58 -8.55 13.54
CA THR A 146 -5.42 -7.12 13.84
C THR A 146 -5.32 -6.85 15.33
N GLY A 147 -6.05 -7.60 16.16
CA GLY A 147 -5.92 -7.58 17.61
C GLY A 147 -4.52 -7.99 18.07
N SER A 148 -3.94 -9.02 17.45
CA SER A 148 -2.56 -9.45 17.72
C SER A 148 -1.54 -8.37 17.31
N ILE A 149 -1.72 -7.71 16.16
CA ILE A 149 -0.89 -6.58 15.75
C ILE A 149 -1.01 -5.45 16.78
N GLY A 150 -2.23 -5.11 17.19
CA GLY A 150 -2.49 -4.06 18.18
C GLY A 150 -1.83 -4.36 19.52
N HIS A 151 -1.93 -5.61 20.00
CA HIS A 151 -1.28 -6.03 21.23
C HIS A 151 0.24 -5.86 21.15
N GLU A 152 0.90 -6.36 20.11
CA GLU A 152 2.34 -6.19 19.92
C GLU A 152 2.75 -4.71 19.77
N TYR A 153 1.93 -3.91 19.09
CA TYR A 153 2.17 -2.48 18.94
C TYR A 153 2.08 -1.72 20.26
N GLU A 154 1.08 -2.03 21.10
CA GLU A 154 0.91 -1.38 22.41
C GLU A 154 2.00 -1.77 23.42
N HIS A 155 2.48 -3.02 23.37
CA HIS A 155 3.53 -3.55 24.25
C HIS A 155 4.92 -3.51 23.61
N TYR A 156 5.10 -2.71 22.57
CA TYR A 156 6.38 -2.58 21.88
C TYR A 156 7.50 -2.20 22.85
N SER A 157 8.62 -2.91 22.73
CA SER A 157 9.89 -2.58 23.37
C SER A 157 11.04 -2.81 22.39
N PRO A 158 12.03 -1.92 22.32
CA PRO A 158 13.20 -2.12 21.46
C PRO A 158 13.99 -3.41 21.74
N SER A 159 13.82 -4.00 22.94
CA SER A 159 14.53 -5.19 23.39
C SER A 159 13.79 -6.50 23.06
N ASN A 160 12.59 -6.46 22.50
CA ASN A 160 11.79 -7.65 22.16
C ASN A 160 11.67 -7.82 20.62
N ASN A 161 11.03 -8.91 20.22
CA ASN A 161 10.81 -9.26 18.82
C ASN A 161 9.57 -8.59 18.21
N SER A 162 8.95 -7.60 18.86
CA SER A 162 7.66 -7.03 18.42
C SER A 162 7.69 -6.53 17.00
N VAL A 163 8.78 -5.91 16.52
CA VAL A 163 8.90 -5.44 15.13
C VAL A 163 8.77 -6.62 14.14
N THR A 164 9.48 -7.71 14.40
CA THR A 164 9.45 -8.92 13.56
C THR A 164 8.08 -9.59 13.62
N ILE A 165 7.48 -9.67 14.81
CA ILE A 165 6.15 -10.24 15.00
C ILE A 165 5.11 -9.42 14.25
N ILE A 166 5.11 -8.09 14.39
CA ILE A 166 4.18 -7.20 13.68
C ILE A 166 4.32 -7.36 12.16
N ARG A 167 5.56 -7.45 11.64
CA ARG A 167 5.80 -7.69 10.20
C ARG A 167 5.21 -9.02 9.75
N SER A 168 5.43 -10.08 10.50
CA SER A 168 4.91 -11.41 10.16
C SER A 168 3.38 -11.44 10.20
N LEU A 169 2.76 -10.83 11.22
CA LEU A 169 1.31 -10.72 11.34
C LEU A 169 0.71 -9.87 10.21
N LEU A 170 1.34 -8.75 9.86
CA LEU A 170 0.93 -7.91 8.73
C LEU A 170 1.01 -8.68 7.42
N ASN A 171 2.06 -9.49 7.22
CA ASN A 171 2.20 -10.34 6.05
C ASN A 171 1.06 -11.36 5.96
N ILE A 172 0.75 -12.06 7.06
CA ILE A 172 -0.37 -13.00 7.12
C ILE A 172 -1.69 -12.29 6.83
N LEU A 173 -1.90 -11.10 7.40
CA LEU A 173 -3.09 -10.30 7.17
C LEU A 173 -3.26 -9.96 5.69
N LEU A 174 -2.22 -9.48 5.03
CA LEU A 174 -2.27 -9.13 3.61
C LEU A 174 -2.48 -10.34 2.71
N LEU A 175 -1.92 -11.51 3.05
CA LEU A 175 -2.21 -12.76 2.34
C LEU A 175 -3.69 -13.15 2.47
N ARG A 176 -4.27 -13.04 3.67
CA ARG A 176 -5.71 -13.31 3.87
C ARG A 176 -6.59 -12.33 3.10
N LEU A 177 -6.23 -11.06 3.09
CA LEU A 177 -6.94 -10.05 2.29
C LEU A 177 -6.81 -10.36 0.79
N SER A 178 -5.66 -10.79 0.30
CA SER A 178 -5.48 -11.22 -1.09
C SER A 178 -6.43 -12.36 -1.45
N ASP A 179 -6.52 -13.41 -0.62
CA ASP A 179 -7.42 -14.54 -0.85
C ASP A 179 -8.89 -14.10 -0.94
N ILE A 180 -9.31 -13.19 -0.04
CA ILE A 180 -10.67 -12.64 -0.01
C ILE A 180 -10.96 -11.85 -1.31
N TYR A 181 -10.02 -10.98 -1.72
CA TYR A 181 -10.17 -10.20 -2.94
C TYR A 181 -10.20 -11.06 -4.19
N GLU A 182 -9.36 -12.08 -4.28
CA GLU A 182 -9.37 -13.04 -5.39
C GLU A 182 -10.71 -13.79 -5.49
N ALA A 183 -11.28 -14.19 -4.36
CA ALA A 183 -12.58 -14.85 -4.32
C ALA A 183 -13.70 -13.93 -4.83
N ILE A 184 -13.68 -12.64 -4.48
CA ILE A 184 -14.67 -11.65 -4.93
C ILE A 184 -14.47 -11.34 -6.42
N SER A 185 -13.24 -11.16 -6.89
CA SER A 185 -12.94 -10.79 -8.28
C SER A 185 -13.16 -11.91 -9.28
N ASN A 186 -13.02 -13.17 -8.88
CA ASN A 186 -13.30 -14.33 -9.73
C ASN A 186 -14.79 -14.45 -10.15
N GLY A 187 -15.68 -13.71 -9.49
CA GLY A 187 -17.09 -13.56 -9.89
C GLY A 187 -17.34 -12.55 -11.02
N SER A 188 -16.41 -11.62 -11.28
CA SER A 188 -16.55 -10.53 -12.23
C SER A 188 -15.37 -10.51 -13.23
N ASN A 189 -15.68 -10.78 -14.50
CA ASN A 189 -14.82 -10.52 -15.68
C ASN A 189 -13.45 -11.21 -15.76
N LYS A 190 -13.43 -12.50 -16.06
CA LYS A 190 -12.24 -13.38 -16.14
C LYS A 190 -11.08 -12.88 -17.02
N GLY A 191 -11.34 -12.15 -18.11
CA GLY A 191 -10.29 -11.81 -19.09
C GLY A 191 -9.29 -10.76 -18.58
N SER A 192 -9.78 -9.71 -17.97
CA SER A 192 -8.92 -8.61 -17.47
C SER A 192 -8.14 -9.02 -16.22
N THR A 193 -8.72 -9.86 -15.37
CA THR A 193 -8.07 -10.38 -14.15
C THR A 193 -6.91 -11.30 -14.51
N ILE A 194 -7.04 -12.14 -15.54
CA ILE A 194 -5.96 -13.01 -16.02
C ILE A 194 -4.78 -12.17 -16.52
N LEU A 195 -5.02 -11.15 -17.33
CA LEU A 195 -3.96 -10.31 -17.88
C LEU A 195 -3.21 -9.54 -16.77
N ILE A 196 -3.90 -9.05 -15.75
CA ILE A 196 -3.28 -8.39 -14.60
C ILE A 196 -2.45 -9.37 -13.78
N HIS A 197 -2.92 -10.59 -13.58
CA HIS A 197 -2.17 -11.62 -12.88
C HIS A 197 -0.88 -12.00 -13.64
N GLU A 198 -1.00 -12.21 -14.96
CA GLU A 198 0.14 -12.50 -15.83
C GLU A 198 1.14 -11.32 -15.87
N LEU A 199 0.64 -10.08 -15.98
CA LEU A 199 1.48 -8.87 -15.91
C LEU A 199 2.21 -8.78 -14.58
N SER A 200 1.52 -9.04 -13.49
CA SER A 200 2.10 -9.04 -12.14
C SER A 200 3.23 -10.06 -12.03
N HIS A 201 3.01 -11.27 -12.51
CA HIS A 201 4.02 -12.33 -12.56
C HIS A 201 5.21 -11.95 -13.43
N LEU A 202 4.96 -11.37 -14.60
CA LEU A 202 6.03 -10.93 -15.49
C LEU A 202 6.86 -9.80 -14.89
N ILE A 203 6.21 -8.85 -14.20
CA ILE A 203 6.93 -7.78 -13.49
C ILE A 203 7.82 -8.40 -12.41
N ASP A 204 7.29 -9.23 -11.52
CA ASP A 204 8.05 -9.81 -10.41
C ASP A 204 9.23 -10.67 -10.87
N SER A 205 9.11 -11.35 -12.00
CA SER A 205 10.20 -12.17 -12.57
C SER A 205 11.25 -11.37 -13.34
N SER A 206 10.92 -10.17 -13.83
CA SER A 206 11.73 -9.49 -14.85
C SER A 206 12.14 -8.06 -14.48
N TYR A 207 11.56 -7.42 -13.44
CA TYR A 207 11.77 -6.00 -13.13
C TYR A 207 13.22 -5.56 -12.94
N ILE A 208 14.11 -6.47 -12.50
CA ILE A 208 15.55 -6.17 -12.35
C ILE A 208 16.24 -6.05 -13.71
N LYS A 209 15.88 -6.92 -14.66
CA LYS A 209 16.53 -6.99 -15.96
C LYS A 209 15.88 -6.08 -17.00
N GLU A 210 14.57 -5.94 -16.92
CA GLU A 210 13.75 -5.31 -17.96
C GLU A 210 13.09 -4.04 -17.43
N HIS A 211 13.76 -2.90 -17.66
CA HIS A 211 13.28 -1.57 -17.25
C HIS A 211 12.45 -0.89 -18.34
N HIS A 212 12.44 -1.44 -19.57
CA HIS A 212 11.78 -0.84 -20.74
C HIS A 212 10.37 -1.37 -20.93
N LEU A 213 9.42 -0.46 -21.15
CA LEU A 213 8.01 -0.79 -21.37
C LEU A 213 7.82 -1.71 -22.58
N GLY A 214 8.67 -1.59 -23.60
CA GLY A 214 8.62 -2.39 -24.82
C GLY A 214 8.68 -3.90 -24.58
N PHE A 215 9.40 -4.36 -23.55
CA PHE A 215 9.43 -5.76 -23.16
C PHE A 215 8.04 -6.25 -22.75
N TYR A 216 7.38 -5.51 -21.89
CA TYR A 216 6.06 -5.86 -21.37
C TYR A 216 4.96 -5.72 -22.43
N THR A 217 5.02 -4.71 -23.27
CA THR A 217 4.05 -4.54 -24.37
C THR A 217 4.15 -5.66 -25.40
N SER A 218 5.37 -6.09 -25.71
CA SER A 218 5.60 -7.21 -26.63
C SER A 218 5.10 -8.53 -26.06
N ALA A 219 5.27 -8.79 -24.76
CA ALA A 219 4.81 -10.01 -24.10
C ALA A 219 3.29 -10.19 -24.20
N PHE A 220 2.54 -9.10 -24.17
CA PHE A 220 1.06 -9.14 -24.23
C PHE A 220 0.49 -8.72 -25.61
N ASN A 221 1.35 -8.40 -26.56
CA ASN A 221 0.96 -7.93 -27.89
C ASN A 221 -0.04 -6.75 -27.85
N ILE A 222 0.23 -5.78 -26.97
CA ILE A 222 -0.57 -4.55 -26.80
C ILE A 222 0.31 -3.31 -26.88
N SER A 223 -0.29 -2.15 -27.19
CA SER A 223 0.42 -0.87 -27.22
C SER A 223 0.79 -0.39 -25.79
N GLU A 224 1.81 0.50 -25.70
CA GLU A 224 2.15 1.15 -24.42
C GLU A 224 0.97 1.90 -23.82
N ARG A 225 0.16 2.54 -24.67
CA ARG A 225 -1.05 3.24 -24.22
C ARG A 225 -2.02 2.27 -23.55
N GLN A 226 -2.35 1.15 -24.21
CA GLN A 226 -3.25 0.14 -23.67
C GLN A 226 -2.72 -0.44 -22.36
N LEU A 227 -1.41 -0.76 -22.29
CA LEU A 227 -0.78 -1.27 -21.09
C LEU A 227 -0.82 -0.26 -19.95
N ASN A 228 -0.53 1.02 -20.21
CA ASN A 228 -0.63 2.08 -19.21
C ASN A 228 -2.08 2.35 -18.80
N ASP A 229 -3.04 2.28 -19.71
CA ASP A 229 -4.47 2.42 -19.37
C ASP A 229 -4.92 1.29 -18.45
N ILE A 230 -4.45 0.07 -18.67
CA ILE A 230 -4.67 -1.08 -17.81
C ILE A 230 -4.01 -0.84 -16.44
N CYS A 231 -2.72 -0.50 -16.41
CA CYS A 231 -2.00 -0.25 -15.16
C CYS A 231 -2.65 0.90 -14.34
N ASN A 232 -3.00 2.00 -14.98
CA ASN A 232 -3.68 3.12 -14.31
C ASN A 232 -5.04 2.70 -13.76
N ARG A 233 -5.77 1.87 -14.49
CA ARG A 233 -7.09 1.37 -14.07
C ARG A 233 -6.99 0.45 -12.87
N TYR A 234 -5.99 -0.45 -12.84
CA TYR A 234 -5.88 -1.46 -11.78
C TYR A 234 -4.98 -1.01 -10.61
N PHE A 235 -3.93 -0.25 -10.88
CA PHE A 235 -2.92 0.11 -9.88
C PHE A 235 -2.86 1.62 -9.59
N ASN A 236 -3.75 2.42 -10.16
CA ASN A 236 -3.77 3.89 -10.07
C ASN A 236 -2.45 4.56 -10.51
N CYS A 237 -1.61 3.86 -11.24
CA CYS A 237 -0.37 4.41 -11.78
C CYS A 237 0.09 3.63 -13.01
N GLY A 238 0.89 4.28 -13.88
CA GLY A 238 1.43 3.65 -15.07
C GLY A 238 2.55 2.66 -14.76
N LEU A 239 2.79 1.72 -15.69
CA LEU A 239 3.78 0.64 -15.54
C LEU A 239 5.18 1.15 -15.19
N LYS A 240 5.62 2.26 -15.77
CA LYS A 240 6.94 2.85 -15.46
C LYS A 240 7.11 3.19 -13.97
N LYS A 241 6.04 3.67 -13.33
CA LYS A 241 6.05 3.93 -11.90
C LYS A 241 6.10 2.62 -11.11
N ILE A 242 5.32 1.63 -11.49
CA ILE A 242 5.31 0.30 -10.85
C ILE A 242 6.70 -0.33 -10.85
N LEU A 243 7.35 -0.35 -12.00
CA LEU A 243 8.71 -0.89 -12.15
C LEU A 243 9.73 -0.13 -11.29
N LYS A 244 9.65 1.21 -11.30
CA LYS A 244 10.53 2.04 -10.48
C LYS A 244 10.31 1.80 -8.98
N ASP A 245 9.07 1.76 -8.53
CA ASP A 245 8.74 1.53 -7.12
C ASP A 245 9.23 0.14 -6.67
N ARG A 246 9.08 -0.88 -7.53
CA ARG A 246 9.58 -2.24 -7.28
C ARG A 246 11.12 -2.29 -7.17
N LEU A 247 11.81 -1.58 -8.05
CA LEU A 247 13.28 -1.45 -7.99
C LEU A 247 13.74 -0.73 -6.72
N MET A 248 13.05 0.34 -6.33
CA MET A 248 13.37 1.07 -5.11
C MET A 248 13.08 0.25 -3.85
N GLN A 249 12.05 -0.57 -3.86
CA GLN A 249 11.79 -1.52 -2.79
C GLN A 249 12.94 -2.52 -2.64
N GLU A 250 13.39 -3.12 -3.74
CA GLU A 250 14.53 -4.05 -3.69
C GLU A 250 15.84 -3.34 -3.28
N ALA A 251 16.04 -2.09 -3.72
CA ALA A 251 17.17 -1.28 -3.29
C ALA A 251 17.19 -1.08 -1.76
N ARG A 252 16.05 -0.74 -1.15
CA ARG A 252 15.92 -0.59 0.31
C ARG A 252 16.22 -1.91 1.03
N LYS A 253 15.65 -3.01 0.53
CA LYS A 253 15.91 -4.35 1.05
C LYS A 253 17.40 -4.66 1.05
N LEU A 254 18.08 -4.52 -0.08
CA LEU A 254 19.51 -4.79 -0.19
C LEU A 254 20.35 -3.88 0.71
N LEU A 255 19.96 -2.61 0.86
CA LEU A 255 20.64 -1.66 1.76
C LEU A 255 20.54 -2.09 3.23
N LEU A 256 19.44 -2.71 3.65
CA LEU A 256 19.19 -3.10 5.04
C LEU A 256 19.67 -4.51 5.36
N SER A 257 19.51 -5.45 4.43
CA SER A 257 19.76 -6.88 4.65
C SER A 257 21.16 -7.34 4.22
N THR A 258 21.95 -6.48 3.58
CA THR A 258 23.28 -6.87 3.08
C THR A 258 24.35 -5.83 3.41
N GLU A 259 25.65 -6.25 3.33
CA GLU A 259 26.81 -5.36 3.42
C GLU A 259 27.28 -4.84 2.06
N LEU A 260 26.54 -5.10 0.96
CA LEU A 260 26.89 -4.62 -0.37
C LEU A 260 27.06 -3.10 -0.39
N SER A 261 28.07 -2.62 -1.08
CA SER A 261 28.24 -1.18 -1.33
C SER A 261 27.09 -0.63 -2.18
N VAL A 262 26.89 0.69 -2.14
CA VAL A 262 25.88 1.35 -2.96
C VAL A 262 26.11 1.09 -4.46
N SER A 263 27.38 1.01 -4.90
CA SER A 263 27.72 0.66 -6.28
C SER A 263 27.32 -0.78 -6.63
N GLU A 264 27.62 -1.74 -5.77
CA GLU A 264 27.24 -3.14 -6.00
C GLU A 264 25.72 -3.31 -6.06
N ILE A 265 24.97 -2.60 -5.19
CA ILE A 265 23.50 -2.59 -5.24
C ILE A 265 23.00 -1.98 -6.54
N SER A 266 23.58 -0.86 -6.97
CA SER A 266 23.25 -0.21 -8.25
C SER A 266 23.39 -1.17 -9.42
N TYR A 267 24.54 -1.85 -9.54
CA TYR A 267 24.79 -2.85 -10.60
C TYR A 267 23.87 -4.08 -10.47
N LYS A 268 23.62 -4.55 -9.24
CA LYS A 268 22.71 -5.68 -9.02
C LYS A 268 21.27 -5.38 -9.45
N LEU A 269 20.87 -4.11 -9.38
CA LEU A 269 19.58 -3.61 -9.85
C LEU A 269 19.60 -3.15 -11.32
N ASN A 270 20.65 -3.52 -12.06
CA ASN A 270 20.82 -3.23 -13.49
C ASN A 270 20.81 -1.74 -13.84
N TYR A 271 21.41 -0.90 -12.98
CA TYR A 271 21.70 0.49 -13.29
C TYR A 271 23.12 0.62 -13.83
N ASP A 272 23.27 1.23 -15.01
CA ASP A 272 24.57 1.47 -15.63
C ASP A 272 25.40 2.55 -14.90
N ASP A 273 24.73 3.48 -14.22
CA ASP A 273 25.35 4.59 -13.50
C ASP A 273 24.87 4.66 -12.04
N ASN A 274 25.83 4.46 -11.13
CA ASN A 274 25.63 4.56 -9.70
C ASN A 274 25.16 5.98 -9.24
N SER A 275 25.63 7.02 -9.94
CA SER A 275 25.21 8.39 -9.63
C SER A 275 23.76 8.62 -10.01
N TYR A 276 23.31 8.05 -11.13
CA TYR A 276 21.92 8.10 -11.55
C TYR A 276 21.03 7.30 -10.57
N PHE A 277 21.44 6.07 -10.22
CA PHE A 277 20.76 5.28 -9.18
C PHE A 277 20.56 6.09 -7.88
N SER A 278 21.66 6.70 -7.39
CA SER A 278 21.62 7.49 -6.14
C SER A 278 20.70 8.69 -6.22
N LYS A 279 20.61 9.36 -7.39
CA LYS A 279 19.67 10.46 -7.64
C LYS A 279 18.22 9.97 -7.62
N VAL A 280 17.94 8.85 -8.31
CA VAL A 280 16.60 8.24 -8.33
C VAL A 280 16.19 7.83 -6.93
N PHE A 281 17.06 7.11 -6.21
CA PHE A 281 16.80 6.66 -4.84
C PHE A 281 16.51 7.86 -3.91
N ARG A 282 17.33 8.93 -3.97
CA ARG A 282 17.12 10.14 -3.17
C ARG A 282 15.81 10.83 -3.51
N LYS A 283 15.41 10.85 -4.78
CA LYS A 283 14.12 11.44 -5.20
C LYS A 283 12.93 10.70 -4.59
N GLU A 284 13.02 9.35 -4.49
CA GLU A 284 11.92 8.52 -4.00
C GLU A 284 11.89 8.39 -2.47
N THR A 285 13.04 8.52 -1.79
CA THR A 285 13.14 8.30 -0.33
C THR A 285 13.51 9.56 0.46
N SER A 286 13.77 10.68 -0.21
CA SER A 286 14.32 11.92 0.35
C SER A 286 15.71 11.76 1.01
N LEU A 287 16.29 10.56 1.00
CA LEU A 287 17.59 10.23 1.57
C LEU A 287 18.53 9.66 0.51
N THR A 288 19.84 9.90 0.65
CA THR A 288 20.80 9.15 -0.16
C THR A 288 20.84 7.69 0.29
N PRO A 289 21.21 6.72 -0.58
CA PRO A 289 21.30 5.31 -0.21
C PRO A 289 22.16 5.06 1.04
N LYS A 290 23.32 5.72 1.14
CA LYS A 290 24.20 5.63 2.31
C LYS A 290 23.49 6.14 3.57
N LYS A 291 22.89 7.34 3.51
CA LYS A 291 22.20 7.94 4.67
C LYS A 291 20.98 7.09 5.08
N PHE A 292 20.27 6.52 4.12
CA PHE A 292 19.18 5.59 4.37
C PHE A 292 19.67 4.38 5.18
N ARG A 293 20.74 3.72 4.74
CA ARG A 293 21.38 2.61 5.46
C ARG A 293 21.79 3.01 6.87
N ASP A 294 22.51 4.12 7.04
CA ASP A 294 23.06 4.57 8.33
C ASP A 294 21.97 4.83 9.38
N ILE A 295 20.82 5.33 8.93
CA ILE A 295 19.68 5.61 9.82
C ILE A 295 18.96 4.31 10.19
N HIS A 296 18.66 3.46 9.20
CA HIS A 296 17.76 2.32 9.41
C HIS A 296 18.47 1.06 9.91
N LYS A 297 19.79 0.85 9.62
CA LYS A 297 20.55 -0.23 10.26
C LYS A 297 20.68 -0.09 11.77
N LYS A 298 20.58 1.13 12.30
CA LYS A 298 20.55 1.37 13.75
C LYS A 298 19.21 1.00 14.39
N LEU A 299 18.18 0.78 13.60
CA LEU A 299 16.81 0.46 14.04
C LEU A 299 16.45 -1.02 13.82
N VAL A 300 17.33 -1.77 13.16
CA VAL A 300 17.22 -3.23 13.02
C VAL A 300 18.28 -3.83 13.93
N PRO A 301 17.92 -4.57 14.97
CA PRO A 301 18.86 -5.22 15.86
C PRO A 301 19.65 -6.33 15.16
#